data_f051be067ade0ce692ad0ee2adca1118
#
_entry.id   f051be067ade0ce692ad0ee2adca1118
#
_cell.length_a   1.000
_cell.length_b   1.000
_cell.length_c   1.000
_cell.angle_alpha   90.00
_cell.angle_beta   90.00
_cell.angle_gamma   90.00
#
_symmetry.space_group_name_H-M   'P 1'
#
loop_
_entity.id
_entity.type
_entity.pdbx_description
1 polymer ?
#
loop_
_entity_poly.entity_id
_entity_poly.type
_entity_poly.pdbx_seq_one_letter_code
_entity_poly.pdbx_strand_id
1 'polypeptide(L)'
;ERICSGIENFIATCGIDRGKILGLGVCMTGRVNPDTGRSYKYFTSSEQSLRDLLEERVGIRVLLENDTRARCYAEYTCGKSKDESNVLYLHMGRGVAIGIVVDGQLYYGKSGFAGEFGHIPFFDNEIICSCGKKGCLETEVSGIAIEDKMCHLIQKGVNTILKEKYDQQKTIHIDDIITAAKNDDNLSIELIEEAGEKVGKAVAFLINTFNPETVIVGGNLAAAGDYIMLPLKSATNKYSLNLVYKDTKFRVSKMTENANAWGVAMLIRNKIIGL
;
A
#
# COMPACT_ATOMS: atom_id res chain seq x y z
N GLU A 1 7.13 22.25 -11.33
CA GLU A 1 8.51 22.54 -11.82
C GLU A 1 9.50 21.46 -11.36
N ARG A 2 9.73 21.24 -10.05
CA ARG A 2 10.76 20.30 -9.54
C ARG A 2 10.63 18.88 -10.08
N ILE A 3 9.42 18.34 -10.25
CA ILE A 3 9.19 17.00 -10.81
C ILE A 3 9.62 16.97 -12.28
N CYS A 4 9.18 17.93 -13.09
CA CYS A 4 9.54 17.98 -14.51
C CYS A 4 11.06 18.13 -14.70
N SER A 5 11.70 19.03 -13.93
CA SER A 5 13.15 19.20 -13.96
C SER A 5 13.90 17.91 -13.57
N GLY A 6 13.38 17.16 -12.57
CA GLY A 6 13.96 15.87 -12.20
C GLY A 6 13.82 14.81 -13.31
N ILE A 7 12.69 14.77 -13.98
CA ILE A 7 12.45 13.86 -15.11
C ILE A 7 13.36 14.22 -16.29
N GLU A 8 13.43 15.50 -16.66
CA GLU A 8 14.31 15.95 -17.75
C GLU A 8 15.79 15.67 -17.49
N ASN A 9 16.24 15.90 -16.24
CA ASN A 9 17.61 15.56 -15.85
C ASN A 9 17.86 14.06 -15.93
N PHE A 10 16.93 13.23 -15.48
CA PHE A 10 17.04 11.77 -15.59
C PHE A 10 17.12 11.33 -17.05
N ILE A 11 16.25 11.86 -17.93
CA ILE A 11 16.26 11.55 -19.36
C ILE A 11 17.60 11.94 -20.00
N ALA A 12 18.14 13.11 -19.64
CA ALA A 12 19.42 13.59 -20.16
C ALA A 12 20.62 12.75 -19.71
N THR A 13 20.51 12.10 -18.54
CA THR A 13 21.64 11.35 -17.93
C THR A 13 21.53 9.83 -18.01
N CYS A 14 20.35 9.28 -18.36
CA CYS A 14 20.12 7.82 -18.37
C CYS A 14 20.81 7.07 -19.53
N GLY A 15 21.40 7.77 -20.49
CA GLY A 15 22.11 7.17 -21.63
C GLY A 15 21.18 6.54 -22.69
N ILE A 16 19.86 6.76 -22.59
CA ILE A 16 18.86 6.26 -23.55
C ILE A 16 18.45 7.42 -24.46
N ASP A 17 18.46 7.19 -25.77
CA ASP A 17 17.91 8.16 -26.74
C ASP A 17 16.44 8.47 -26.40
N ARG A 18 16.11 9.75 -26.27
CA ARG A 18 14.76 10.23 -25.96
C ARG A 18 13.70 9.63 -26.90
N GLY A 19 14.02 9.46 -28.19
CA GLY A 19 13.12 8.86 -29.17
C GLY A 19 12.80 7.38 -28.93
N LYS A 20 13.56 6.70 -28.05
CA LYS A 20 13.33 5.31 -27.66
C LYS A 20 12.50 5.18 -26.37
N ILE A 21 12.21 6.30 -25.71
CA ILE A 21 11.38 6.30 -24.49
C ILE A 21 9.92 6.25 -24.90
N LEU A 22 9.26 5.12 -24.64
CA LEU A 22 7.88 4.87 -25.06
C LEU A 22 6.87 5.64 -24.21
N GLY A 23 7.18 5.86 -22.93
CA GLY A 23 6.29 6.52 -21.99
C GLY A 23 6.87 6.65 -20.60
N LEU A 24 6.21 7.44 -19.79
CA LEU A 24 6.54 7.74 -18.40
C LEU A 24 5.42 7.27 -17.48
N GLY A 25 5.70 6.32 -16.59
CA GLY A 25 4.79 5.93 -15.52
C GLY A 25 5.05 6.73 -14.25
N VAL A 26 4.00 7.33 -13.69
CA VAL A 26 4.07 8.11 -12.45
C VAL A 26 3.15 7.51 -11.40
N CYS A 27 3.72 7.06 -10.27
CA CYS A 27 2.97 6.59 -9.13
C CYS A 27 2.74 7.69 -8.12
N MET A 28 1.52 7.74 -7.58
CA MET A 28 1.15 8.67 -6.52
C MET A 28 0.37 7.99 -5.41
N THR A 29 0.60 8.43 -4.19
CA THR A 29 -0.25 8.03 -3.05
C THR A 29 -1.59 8.76 -3.09
N GLY A 30 -2.63 8.11 -2.57
CA GLY A 30 -3.99 8.64 -2.51
C GLY A 30 -4.80 8.34 -3.77
N ARG A 31 -5.96 8.98 -3.88
CA ARG A 31 -6.93 8.70 -4.95
C ARG A 31 -6.46 9.25 -6.28
N VAL A 32 -6.33 8.35 -7.23
CA VAL A 32 -5.90 8.64 -8.60
C VAL A 32 -6.88 8.00 -9.58
N ASN A 33 -7.34 8.78 -10.54
CA ASN A 33 -8.07 8.26 -11.68
C ASN A 33 -7.12 8.20 -12.89
N PRO A 34 -6.69 7.00 -13.33
CA PRO A 34 -5.73 6.86 -14.42
C PRO A 34 -6.32 7.22 -15.80
N ASP A 35 -7.65 7.14 -15.96
CA ASP A 35 -8.31 7.49 -17.23
C ASP A 35 -8.35 9.00 -17.46
N THR A 36 -8.66 9.77 -16.42
CA THR A 36 -8.66 11.23 -16.48
C THR A 36 -7.30 11.84 -16.20
N GLY A 37 -6.34 11.07 -15.69
CA GLY A 37 -5.02 11.56 -15.31
C GLY A 37 -5.04 12.54 -14.13
N ARG A 38 -6.06 12.45 -13.24
CA ARG A 38 -6.24 13.34 -12.10
C ARG A 38 -5.86 12.68 -10.78
N SER A 39 -5.19 13.44 -9.93
CA SER A 39 -5.02 13.14 -8.50
C SER A 39 -6.03 13.96 -7.69
N TYR A 40 -6.64 13.33 -6.67
CA TYR A 40 -7.65 13.96 -5.80
C TYR A 40 -7.11 14.27 -4.38
N LYS A 41 -5.81 14.10 -4.19
CA LYS A 41 -5.12 14.44 -2.94
C LYS A 41 -4.09 15.56 -3.15
N TYR A 42 -3.38 15.49 -4.27
CA TYR A 42 -2.33 16.44 -4.62
C TYR A 42 -2.63 17.04 -5.99
N PHE A 43 -2.18 18.28 -6.23
CA PHE A 43 -2.37 19.01 -7.49
C PHE A 43 -3.86 19.23 -7.85
N THR A 44 -4.68 19.49 -6.84
CA THR A 44 -6.14 19.64 -6.97
C THR A 44 -6.56 21.03 -7.45
N SER A 45 -5.66 22.03 -7.42
CA SER A 45 -5.96 23.43 -7.77
C SER A 45 -5.89 23.73 -9.27
N SER A 46 -5.44 22.78 -10.10
CA SER A 46 -5.35 22.98 -11.55
C SER A 46 -6.60 22.44 -12.26
N GLU A 47 -7.11 23.20 -13.23
CA GLU A 47 -8.16 22.71 -14.14
C GLU A 47 -7.63 21.59 -15.04
N GLN A 48 -6.37 21.69 -15.47
CA GLN A 48 -5.67 20.67 -16.26
C GLN A 48 -5.34 19.47 -15.38
N SER A 49 -5.43 18.26 -15.97
CA SER A 49 -5.03 17.05 -15.25
C SER A 49 -3.51 17.03 -15.02
N LEU A 50 -3.07 16.33 -13.97
CA LEU A 50 -1.63 16.19 -13.72
C LEU A 50 -0.93 15.45 -14.86
N ARG A 51 -1.58 14.44 -15.43
CA ARG A 51 -1.06 13.73 -16.61
C ARG A 51 -0.82 14.69 -17.77
N ASP A 52 -1.83 15.45 -18.15
CA ASP A 52 -1.75 16.33 -19.33
C ASP A 52 -0.70 17.44 -19.12
N LEU A 53 -0.60 17.97 -17.89
CA LEU A 53 0.43 18.92 -17.52
C LEU A 53 1.85 18.34 -17.62
N LEU A 54 2.04 17.06 -17.20
CA LEU A 54 3.33 16.39 -17.32
C LEU A 54 3.65 16.07 -18.80
N GLU A 55 2.68 15.59 -19.56
CA GLU A 55 2.83 15.32 -21.00
C GLU A 55 3.24 16.58 -21.79
N GLU A 56 2.58 17.71 -21.53
CA GLU A 56 2.89 18.99 -22.15
C GLU A 56 4.33 19.45 -21.84
N ARG A 57 4.75 19.28 -20.57
CA ARG A 57 6.08 19.75 -20.12
C ARG A 57 7.21 18.83 -20.55
N VAL A 58 6.99 17.53 -20.53
CA VAL A 58 8.03 16.54 -20.79
C VAL A 58 8.02 16.06 -22.25
N GLY A 59 6.91 16.24 -22.97
CA GLY A 59 6.77 15.79 -24.36
C GLY A 59 6.82 14.26 -24.54
N ILE A 60 6.48 13.51 -23.50
CA ILE A 60 6.44 12.04 -23.47
C ILE A 60 5.08 11.63 -22.90
N ARG A 61 4.48 10.58 -23.45
CA ARG A 61 3.22 10.02 -22.97
C ARG A 61 3.31 9.62 -21.49
N VAL A 62 2.33 10.00 -20.68
CA VAL A 62 2.32 9.76 -19.22
C VAL A 62 1.14 8.87 -18.83
N LEU A 63 1.41 7.89 -17.96
CA LEU A 63 0.40 7.19 -17.18
C LEU A 63 0.52 7.60 -15.71
N LEU A 64 -0.60 8.06 -15.13
CA LEU A 64 -0.68 8.32 -13.70
C LEU A 64 -1.40 7.17 -13.01
N GLU A 65 -0.81 6.62 -11.94
CA GLU A 65 -1.36 5.48 -11.23
C GLU A 65 -1.25 5.63 -9.70
N ASN A 66 -2.15 4.95 -8.97
CA ASN A 66 -2.02 4.82 -7.52
C ASN A 66 -0.87 3.85 -7.17
N ASP A 67 -0.11 4.17 -6.14
CA ASP A 67 1.07 3.42 -5.70
C ASP A 67 0.76 1.98 -5.27
N THR A 68 -0.36 1.76 -4.55
CA THR A 68 -0.78 0.42 -4.12
C THR A 68 -1.24 -0.43 -5.30
N ARG A 69 -1.98 0.14 -6.25
CA ARG A 69 -2.37 -0.58 -7.47
C ARG A 69 -1.17 -0.92 -8.34
N ALA A 70 -0.22 0.00 -8.46
CA ALA A 70 1.02 -0.28 -9.18
C ALA A 70 1.81 -1.42 -8.52
N ARG A 71 1.95 -1.43 -7.18
CA ARG A 71 2.57 -2.55 -6.45
C ARG A 71 1.83 -3.87 -6.65
N CYS A 72 0.50 -3.84 -6.57
CA CYS A 72 -0.33 -5.01 -6.87
C CYS A 72 -0.05 -5.57 -8.26
N TYR A 73 0.03 -4.69 -9.26
CA TYR A 73 0.29 -5.10 -10.62
C TYR A 73 1.71 -5.65 -10.82
N ALA A 74 2.70 -5.10 -10.11
CA ALA A 74 4.06 -5.64 -10.10
C ALA A 74 4.09 -7.06 -9.51
N GLU A 75 3.47 -7.28 -8.35
CA GLU A 75 3.37 -8.61 -7.73
C GLU A 75 2.65 -9.61 -8.62
N TYR A 76 1.60 -9.17 -9.30
CA TYR A 76 0.83 -9.99 -10.22
C TYR A 76 1.65 -10.38 -11.44
N THR A 77 2.29 -9.42 -12.11
CA THR A 77 2.96 -9.66 -13.41
C THR A 77 4.38 -10.20 -13.30
N CYS A 78 5.13 -9.77 -12.28
CA CYS A 78 6.53 -10.12 -12.08
C CYS A 78 6.76 -11.07 -10.90
N GLY A 79 5.75 -11.23 -10.04
CA GLY A 79 5.78 -12.11 -8.87
C GLY A 79 5.39 -13.56 -9.18
N LYS A 80 4.95 -14.26 -8.13
CA LYS A 80 4.52 -15.66 -8.20
C LYS A 80 3.03 -15.84 -8.54
N SER A 81 2.31 -14.77 -8.82
CA SER A 81 0.85 -14.78 -9.02
C SER A 81 0.43 -14.58 -10.48
N LYS A 82 1.35 -14.64 -11.42
CA LYS A 82 1.09 -14.40 -12.86
C LYS A 82 0.12 -15.41 -13.49
N ASP A 83 -0.02 -16.60 -12.90
CA ASP A 83 -0.90 -17.66 -13.39
C ASP A 83 -2.21 -17.74 -12.56
N GLU A 84 -2.42 -16.82 -11.61
CA GLU A 84 -3.62 -16.69 -10.77
C GLU A 84 -4.53 -15.63 -11.36
N SER A 85 -5.85 -15.85 -11.34
CA SER A 85 -6.81 -14.91 -11.93
C SER A 85 -7.37 -13.91 -10.91
N ASN A 86 -7.41 -14.29 -9.63
CA ASN A 86 -8.02 -13.49 -8.57
C ASN A 86 -7.04 -13.30 -7.41
N VAL A 87 -6.47 -12.11 -7.31
CA VAL A 87 -5.41 -11.78 -6.34
C VAL A 87 -5.75 -10.50 -5.58
N LEU A 88 -5.58 -10.51 -4.28
CA LEU A 88 -5.61 -9.33 -3.44
C LEU A 88 -4.20 -8.98 -2.97
N TYR A 89 -3.78 -7.74 -3.16
CA TYR A 89 -2.57 -7.19 -2.59
C TYR A 89 -2.93 -6.26 -1.44
N LEU A 90 -2.61 -6.66 -0.21
CA LEU A 90 -2.80 -5.85 0.99
C LEU A 90 -1.51 -5.06 1.27
N HIS A 91 -1.57 -3.76 1.13
CA HIS A 91 -0.47 -2.87 1.52
C HIS A 91 -0.64 -2.43 2.97
N MET A 92 0.34 -2.77 3.80
CA MET A 92 0.44 -2.35 5.21
C MET A 92 1.73 -1.54 5.39
N GLY A 93 1.60 -0.22 5.30
CA GLY A 93 2.70 0.74 5.42
C GLY A 93 2.29 1.91 6.31
N ARG A 94 2.66 3.14 5.92
CA ARG A 94 2.19 4.35 6.63
C ARG A 94 0.66 4.44 6.67
N GLY A 95 -0.03 3.97 5.62
CA GLY A 95 -1.46 3.76 5.54
C GLY A 95 -1.77 2.31 5.22
N VAL A 96 -3.07 2.02 5.02
CA VAL A 96 -3.57 0.70 4.63
C VAL A 96 -4.43 0.82 3.38
N ALA A 97 -4.11 0.01 2.36
CA ALA A 97 -4.86 -0.02 1.11
C ALA A 97 -4.80 -1.41 0.48
N ILE A 98 -5.67 -1.67 -0.50
CA ILE A 98 -5.60 -2.92 -1.29
C ILE A 98 -5.52 -2.62 -2.78
N GLY A 99 -4.80 -3.48 -3.50
CA GLY A 99 -4.92 -3.67 -4.92
C GLY A 99 -5.70 -4.94 -5.20
N ILE A 100 -6.50 -4.95 -6.24
CA ILE A 100 -7.44 -6.04 -6.55
C ILE A 100 -7.22 -6.45 -8.00
N VAL A 101 -6.96 -7.74 -8.23
CA VAL A 101 -6.97 -8.36 -9.55
C VAL A 101 -8.15 -9.32 -9.61
N VAL A 102 -8.99 -9.18 -10.62
CA VAL A 102 -10.14 -10.05 -10.91
C VAL A 102 -10.04 -10.48 -12.37
N ASP A 103 -10.18 -11.77 -12.62
CA ASP A 103 -10.08 -12.36 -13.97
C ASP A 103 -8.79 -11.94 -14.70
N GLY A 104 -7.68 -11.86 -13.96
CA GLY A 104 -6.38 -11.49 -14.50
C GLY A 104 -6.18 -10.00 -14.77
N GLN A 105 -7.15 -9.14 -14.43
CA GLN A 105 -7.10 -7.72 -14.67
C GLN A 105 -7.16 -6.90 -13.38
N LEU A 106 -6.39 -5.82 -13.35
CA LEU A 106 -6.41 -4.88 -12.24
C LEU A 106 -7.78 -4.18 -12.17
N TYR A 107 -8.43 -4.27 -11.02
CA TYR A 107 -9.76 -3.71 -10.82
C TYR A 107 -9.69 -2.25 -10.33
N TYR A 108 -10.26 -1.36 -11.11
CA TYR A 108 -10.25 0.09 -10.85
C TYR A 108 -11.53 0.62 -10.22
N GLY A 109 -12.65 -0.11 -10.37
CA GLY A 109 -13.97 0.45 -10.14
C GLY A 109 -14.31 1.54 -11.17
N LYS A 110 -15.45 2.22 -10.99
CA LYS A 110 -15.96 3.21 -11.95
C LYS A 110 -15.02 4.40 -12.19
N SER A 111 -14.32 4.86 -11.16
CA SER A 111 -13.56 6.13 -11.18
C SER A 111 -12.10 5.97 -10.74
N GLY A 112 -11.60 4.74 -10.72
CA GLY A 112 -10.24 4.45 -10.26
C GLY A 112 -10.07 4.52 -8.74
N PHE A 113 -11.14 4.35 -7.94
CA PHE A 113 -11.11 4.45 -6.48
C PHE A 113 -11.36 3.11 -5.77
N ALA A 114 -11.34 1.99 -6.49
CA ALA A 114 -11.38 0.69 -5.84
C ALA A 114 -10.14 0.49 -4.95
N GLY A 115 -10.33 -0.19 -3.81
CA GLY A 115 -9.22 -0.51 -2.92
C GLY A 115 -8.97 0.48 -1.78
N GLU A 116 -9.85 1.46 -1.54
CA GLU A 116 -9.80 2.40 -0.39
C GLU A 116 -10.13 1.69 0.94
N PHE A 117 -9.54 0.52 1.15
CA PHE A 117 -9.82 -0.40 2.25
C PHE A 117 -9.49 0.17 3.62
N GLY A 118 -8.44 0.98 3.73
CA GLY A 118 -8.08 1.65 4.98
C GLY A 118 -9.16 2.61 5.49
N HIS A 119 -10.07 3.06 4.61
CA HIS A 119 -11.10 4.03 4.94
C HIS A 119 -12.49 3.43 5.19
N ILE A 120 -12.61 2.10 5.25
CA ILE A 120 -13.87 1.47 5.70
C ILE A 120 -14.09 1.78 7.19
N PRO A 121 -15.32 2.10 7.61
CA PRO A 121 -15.66 2.29 9.02
C PRO A 121 -15.72 0.92 9.71
N PHE A 122 -14.60 0.52 10.30
CA PHE A 122 -14.40 -0.83 10.84
C PHE A 122 -14.49 -0.89 12.36
N PHE A 123 -14.15 0.23 13.02
CA PHE A 123 -14.15 0.35 14.46
C PHE A 123 -15.21 1.34 14.94
N ASP A 124 -15.82 1.03 16.07
CA ASP A 124 -16.69 1.96 16.81
C ASP A 124 -15.81 2.77 17.77
N ASN A 125 -15.06 3.73 17.22
CA ASN A 125 -14.22 4.64 17.99
C ASN A 125 -14.30 6.07 17.44
N GLU A 126 -13.85 7.05 18.24
CA GLU A 126 -13.88 8.47 17.94
C GLU A 126 -12.60 9.00 17.23
N ILE A 127 -11.71 8.11 16.80
CA ILE A 127 -10.46 8.50 16.15
C ILE A 127 -10.75 9.06 14.75
N ILE A 128 -10.35 10.30 14.53
CA ILE A 128 -10.55 10.99 13.25
C ILE A 128 -9.47 10.54 12.26
N CYS A 129 -9.88 9.94 11.16
CA CYS A 129 -9.01 9.57 10.06
C CYS A 129 -8.63 10.79 9.20
N SER A 130 -7.51 10.71 8.50
CA SER A 130 -7.08 11.70 7.50
C SER A 130 -8.12 11.99 6.41
N CYS A 131 -9.08 11.08 6.19
CA CYS A 131 -10.20 11.28 5.28
C CYS A 131 -11.36 12.11 5.87
N GLY A 132 -11.26 12.53 7.13
CA GLY A 132 -12.27 13.31 7.86
C GLY A 132 -13.38 12.48 8.53
N LYS A 133 -13.36 11.15 8.41
CA LYS A 133 -14.33 10.24 9.04
C LYS A 133 -13.74 9.58 10.29
N LYS A 134 -14.58 8.97 11.12
CA LYS A 134 -14.18 8.24 12.32
C LYS A 134 -14.25 6.74 12.12
N GLY A 135 -13.50 5.99 12.92
CA GLY A 135 -13.55 4.53 12.96
C GLY A 135 -12.98 3.83 11.73
N CYS A 136 -12.21 4.52 10.88
CA CYS A 136 -11.57 3.89 9.72
C CYS A 136 -10.58 2.80 10.15
N LEU A 137 -10.49 1.72 9.37
CA LEU A 137 -9.53 0.63 9.63
C LEU A 137 -8.09 1.15 9.80
N GLU A 138 -7.68 2.07 8.94
CA GLU A 138 -6.34 2.67 8.93
C GLU A 138 -5.95 3.31 10.27
N THR A 139 -6.89 3.87 11.01
CA THR A 139 -6.61 4.59 12.28
C THR A 139 -6.11 3.70 13.41
N GLU A 140 -6.19 2.37 13.26
CA GLU A 140 -5.73 1.43 14.28
C GLU A 140 -4.70 0.39 13.81
N VAL A 141 -4.54 0.22 12.48
CA VAL A 141 -3.67 -0.85 11.96
C VAL A 141 -2.58 -0.35 11.02
N SER A 142 -2.54 0.95 10.74
CA SER A 142 -1.47 1.54 9.91
C SER A 142 -0.17 1.72 10.70
N GLY A 143 0.95 1.85 9.98
CA GLY A 143 2.23 2.17 10.60
C GLY A 143 2.16 3.44 11.45
N ILE A 144 1.49 4.49 10.96
CA ILE A 144 1.30 5.74 11.73
C ILE A 144 0.51 5.48 13.02
N ALA A 145 -0.55 4.70 12.96
CA ALA A 145 -1.35 4.38 14.15
C ALA A 145 -0.53 3.63 15.21
N ILE A 146 0.33 2.70 14.77
CA ILE A 146 1.23 1.95 15.66
C ILE A 146 2.31 2.88 16.23
N GLU A 147 2.91 3.77 15.42
CA GLU A 147 3.87 4.79 15.85
C GLU A 147 3.29 5.68 16.95
N ASP A 148 2.09 6.23 16.70
CA ASP A 148 1.38 7.11 17.65
C ASP A 148 1.06 6.36 18.96
N LYS A 149 0.59 5.12 18.88
CA LYS A 149 0.29 4.28 20.03
C LYS A 149 1.54 3.96 20.83
N MET A 150 2.66 3.62 20.19
CA MET A 150 3.96 3.42 20.83
C MET A 150 4.40 4.67 21.59
N CYS A 151 4.40 5.83 20.94
CA CYS A 151 4.78 7.09 21.57
C CYS A 151 3.90 7.42 22.79
N HIS A 152 2.58 7.20 22.68
CA HIS A 152 1.65 7.41 23.79
C HIS A 152 1.90 6.47 24.98
N LEU A 153 2.21 5.19 24.74
CA LEU A 153 2.50 4.23 25.80
C LEU A 153 3.84 4.53 26.47
N ILE A 154 4.85 4.97 25.75
CA ILE A 154 6.13 5.43 26.34
C ILE A 154 5.89 6.64 27.26
N GLN A 155 5.05 7.61 26.85
CA GLN A 155 4.69 8.76 27.69
C GLN A 155 3.98 8.35 28.98
N LYS A 156 3.20 7.26 28.95
CA LYS A 156 2.55 6.68 30.12
C LYS A 156 3.49 5.86 31.02
N GLY A 157 4.76 5.73 30.64
CA GLY A 157 5.76 5.02 31.42
C GLY A 157 5.83 3.52 31.14
N VAL A 158 5.23 3.02 30.06
CA VAL A 158 5.37 1.62 29.67
C VAL A 158 6.80 1.36 29.24
N ASN A 159 7.38 0.25 29.71
CA ASN A 159 8.76 -0.11 29.45
C ASN A 159 8.95 -0.67 28.03
N THR A 160 9.97 -0.18 27.33
CA THR A 160 10.40 -0.63 26.01
C THR A 160 11.84 -0.24 25.76
N ILE A 161 12.55 -0.98 24.92
CA ILE A 161 13.93 -0.63 24.53
C ILE A 161 13.97 0.66 23.68
N LEU A 162 12.84 1.11 23.15
CA LEU A 162 12.72 2.35 22.35
C LEU A 162 12.63 3.63 23.18
N LYS A 163 12.56 3.51 24.51
CA LYS A 163 12.38 4.67 25.41
C LYS A 163 13.49 5.71 25.24
N GLU A 164 14.75 5.29 25.22
CA GLU A 164 15.89 6.21 25.09
C GLU A 164 15.83 6.97 23.75
N LYS A 165 15.54 6.27 22.64
CA LYS A 165 15.36 6.89 21.33
C LYS A 165 14.22 7.91 21.35
N TYR A 166 13.08 7.56 21.95
CA TYR A 166 11.95 8.47 22.09
C TYR A 166 12.32 9.72 22.90
N ASP A 167 13.05 9.58 24.02
CA ASP A 167 13.46 10.69 24.86
C ASP A 167 14.36 11.69 24.09
N GLN A 168 15.20 11.20 23.19
CA GLN A 168 16.08 12.00 22.34
C GLN A 168 15.35 12.65 21.13
N GLN A 169 14.52 11.90 20.42
CA GLN A 169 13.96 12.33 19.13
C GLN A 169 12.49 12.74 19.21
N LYS A 170 11.77 12.37 20.27
CA LYS A 170 10.32 12.55 20.47
C LYS A 170 9.44 11.88 19.41
N THR A 171 10.03 11.04 18.55
CA THR A 171 9.37 10.28 17.50
C THR A 171 9.94 8.87 17.42
N ILE A 172 9.07 7.91 17.11
CA ILE A 172 9.45 6.53 16.80
C ILE A 172 8.82 6.18 15.46
N HIS A 173 9.57 5.57 14.58
CA HIS A 173 9.08 5.12 13.28
C HIS A 173 8.80 3.62 13.28
N ILE A 174 7.92 3.18 12.37
CA ILE A 174 7.51 1.77 12.29
C ILE A 174 8.68 0.81 12.10
N ASP A 175 9.72 1.21 11.38
CA ASP A 175 10.92 0.41 11.18
C ASP A 175 11.71 0.20 12.48
N ASP A 176 11.66 1.17 13.41
CA ASP A 176 12.22 1.04 14.75
C ASP A 176 11.44 0.01 15.57
N ILE A 177 10.10 0.07 15.50
CA ILE A 177 9.21 -0.85 16.20
C ILE A 177 9.40 -2.28 15.69
N ILE A 178 9.49 -2.46 14.37
CA ILE A 178 9.77 -3.76 13.76
C ILE A 178 11.13 -4.30 14.20
N THR A 179 12.14 -3.42 14.25
CA THR A 179 13.48 -3.79 14.70
C THR A 179 13.49 -4.17 16.18
N ALA A 180 12.77 -3.42 17.03
CA ALA A 180 12.63 -3.70 18.45
C ALA A 180 11.91 -5.03 18.69
N ALA A 181 10.83 -5.30 17.96
CA ALA A 181 10.12 -6.58 18.05
C ALA A 181 11.03 -7.78 17.71
N LYS A 182 11.90 -7.64 16.71
CA LYS A 182 12.90 -8.66 16.36
C LYS A 182 14.00 -8.83 17.41
N ASN A 183 14.14 -7.87 18.31
CA ASN A 183 15.04 -7.89 19.47
C ASN A 183 14.27 -8.17 20.78
N ASP A 184 13.16 -8.88 20.70
CA ASP A 184 12.34 -9.36 21.81
C ASP A 184 11.75 -8.25 22.70
N ASP A 185 11.49 -7.05 22.15
CA ASP A 185 10.76 -5.99 22.86
C ASP A 185 9.26 -6.32 22.90
N ASN A 186 8.77 -6.68 24.08
CA ASN A 186 7.40 -7.14 24.29
C ASN A 186 6.36 -6.12 23.80
N LEU A 187 6.54 -4.83 24.11
CA LEU A 187 5.60 -3.79 23.70
C LEU A 187 5.50 -3.70 22.17
N SER A 188 6.62 -3.76 21.47
CA SER A 188 6.68 -3.74 20.02
C SER A 188 5.99 -4.97 19.40
N ILE A 189 6.23 -6.15 19.99
CA ILE A 189 5.56 -7.40 19.57
C ILE A 189 4.05 -7.28 19.74
N GLU A 190 3.57 -6.89 20.94
CA GLU A 190 2.14 -6.74 21.25
C GLU A 190 1.43 -5.78 20.28
N LEU A 191 2.02 -4.64 19.96
CA LEU A 191 1.43 -3.65 19.05
C LEU A 191 1.33 -4.17 17.62
N ILE A 192 2.33 -4.92 17.14
CA ILE A 192 2.31 -5.51 15.81
C ILE A 192 1.30 -6.66 15.74
N GLU A 193 1.24 -7.51 16.76
CA GLU A 193 0.28 -8.61 16.84
C GLU A 193 -1.16 -8.10 16.87
N GLU A 194 -1.44 -7.09 17.68
CA GLU A 194 -2.76 -6.45 17.77
C GLU A 194 -3.20 -5.88 16.41
N ALA A 195 -2.29 -5.21 15.69
CA ALA A 195 -2.57 -4.72 14.34
C ALA A 195 -2.83 -5.88 13.37
N GLY A 196 -2.06 -6.97 13.48
CA GLY A 196 -2.26 -8.19 12.70
C GLY A 196 -3.62 -8.82 12.92
N GLU A 197 -4.06 -8.93 14.18
CA GLU A 197 -5.39 -9.47 14.50
C GLU A 197 -6.51 -8.60 13.93
N LYS A 198 -6.43 -7.30 14.14
CA LYS A 198 -7.43 -6.34 13.64
C LYS A 198 -7.55 -6.36 12.13
N VAL A 199 -6.41 -6.31 11.43
CA VAL A 199 -6.43 -6.34 9.97
C VAL A 199 -6.86 -7.72 9.44
N GLY A 200 -6.52 -8.80 10.12
CA GLY A 200 -6.97 -10.15 9.78
C GLY A 200 -8.48 -10.30 9.81
N LYS A 201 -9.14 -9.70 10.82
CA LYS A 201 -10.60 -9.63 10.86
C LYS A 201 -11.17 -8.87 9.65
N ALA A 202 -10.55 -7.77 9.24
CA ALA A 202 -10.97 -7.03 8.05
C ALA A 202 -10.69 -7.81 6.75
N VAL A 203 -9.58 -8.54 6.66
CA VAL A 203 -9.25 -9.42 5.52
C VAL A 203 -10.25 -10.56 5.37
N ALA A 204 -10.84 -11.04 6.48
CA ALA A 204 -11.90 -12.05 6.40
C ALA A 204 -13.13 -11.58 5.59
N PHE A 205 -13.49 -10.28 5.68
CA PHE A 205 -14.54 -9.72 4.81
C PHE A 205 -14.11 -9.74 3.34
N LEU A 206 -12.85 -9.42 3.06
CA LEU A 206 -12.34 -9.41 1.68
C LEU A 206 -12.37 -10.81 1.07
N ILE A 207 -11.85 -11.81 1.77
CA ILE A 207 -11.82 -13.18 1.21
C ILE A 207 -13.21 -13.78 1.08
N ASN A 208 -14.14 -13.48 1.99
CA ASN A 208 -15.54 -13.89 1.85
C ASN A 208 -16.26 -13.18 0.69
N THR A 209 -15.81 -11.98 0.29
CA THR A 209 -16.43 -11.18 -0.77
C THR A 209 -15.86 -11.52 -2.14
N PHE A 210 -14.55 -11.65 -2.24
CA PHE A 210 -13.85 -11.80 -3.53
C PHE A 210 -13.42 -13.25 -3.82
N ASN A 211 -13.38 -14.13 -2.80
CA ASN A 211 -12.86 -15.49 -2.91
C ASN A 211 -11.55 -15.55 -3.72
N PRO A 212 -10.49 -14.84 -3.31
CA PRO A 212 -9.26 -14.77 -4.07
C PRO A 212 -8.45 -16.06 -3.94
N GLU A 213 -7.68 -16.40 -4.96
CA GLU A 213 -6.70 -17.49 -4.91
C GLU A 213 -5.55 -17.17 -3.95
N THR A 214 -5.15 -15.87 -3.92
CA THR A 214 -4.03 -15.44 -3.07
C THR A 214 -4.28 -14.03 -2.49
N VAL A 215 -3.95 -13.88 -1.21
CA VAL A 215 -3.74 -12.58 -0.55
C VAL A 215 -2.24 -12.37 -0.36
N ILE A 216 -1.69 -11.33 -0.99
CA ILE A 216 -0.29 -10.93 -0.85
C ILE A 216 -0.22 -9.78 0.15
N VAL A 217 0.56 -9.93 1.21
CA VAL A 217 0.78 -8.88 2.22
C VAL A 217 2.11 -8.19 1.95
N GLY A 218 2.08 -6.90 1.73
CA GLY A 218 3.26 -6.08 1.47
C GLY A 218 3.24 -4.77 2.26
N GLY A 219 4.24 -3.90 2.01
CA GLY A 219 4.48 -2.69 2.79
C GLY A 219 5.43 -2.94 3.95
N ASN A 220 5.82 -1.86 4.66
CA ASN A 220 6.85 -1.93 5.71
C ASN A 220 6.47 -2.90 6.83
N LEU A 221 5.20 -2.94 7.24
CA LEU A 221 4.73 -3.84 8.29
C LEU A 221 4.89 -5.33 7.94
N ALA A 222 4.88 -5.69 6.66
CA ALA A 222 5.14 -7.07 6.26
C ALA A 222 6.56 -7.55 6.64
N ALA A 223 7.52 -6.62 6.84
CA ALA A 223 8.86 -6.93 7.31
C ALA A 223 8.92 -7.42 8.78
N ALA A 224 7.83 -7.27 9.54
CA ALA A 224 7.70 -7.85 10.87
C ALA A 224 7.59 -9.40 10.83
N GLY A 225 7.39 -9.98 9.63
CA GLY A 225 7.37 -11.44 9.48
C GLY A 225 6.22 -12.11 10.24
N ASP A 226 6.54 -13.11 11.03
CA ASP A 226 5.53 -13.91 11.75
C ASP A 226 4.79 -13.11 12.82
N TYR A 227 5.36 -12.05 13.39
CA TYR A 227 4.69 -11.20 14.37
C TYR A 227 3.42 -10.54 13.81
N ILE A 228 3.37 -10.23 12.52
CA ILE A 228 2.17 -9.69 11.86
C ILE A 228 1.37 -10.80 11.14
N MET A 229 2.06 -11.76 10.50
CA MET A 229 1.41 -12.75 9.62
C MET A 229 0.64 -13.83 10.36
N LEU A 230 1.12 -14.29 11.53
CA LEU A 230 0.43 -15.32 12.30
C LEU A 230 -0.90 -14.80 12.88
N PRO A 231 -0.95 -13.65 13.60
CA PRO A 231 -2.21 -13.11 14.09
C PRO A 231 -3.16 -12.72 12.97
N LEU A 232 -2.64 -12.18 11.84
CA LEU A 232 -3.48 -11.89 10.66
C LEU A 232 -4.16 -13.15 10.13
N LYS A 233 -3.41 -14.23 9.89
CA LYS A 233 -3.98 -15.49 9.40
C LYS A 233 -4.93 -16.12 10.39
N SER A 234 -4.60 -16.12 11.68
CA SER A 234 -5.45 -16.65 12.76
C SER A 234 -6.79 -15.94 12.81
N ALA A 235 -6.78 -14.60 12.81
CA ALA A 235 -7.99 -13.80 12.81
C ALA A 235 -8.78 -13.97 11.50
N THR A 236 -8.10 -14.01 10.34
CA THR A 236 -8.79 -14.26 9.07
C THR A 236 -9.51 -15.60 9.08
N ASN A 237 -8.86 -16.67 9.55
CA ASN A 237 -9.48 -18.00 9.67
C ASN A 237 -10.68 -17.98 10.62
N LYS A 238 -10.57 -17.27 11.76
CA LYS A 238 -11.62 -17.18 12.77
C LYS A 238 -12.91 -16.50 12.26
N TYR A 239 -12.76 -15.49 11.39
CA TYR A 239 -13.86 -14.61 10.96
C TYR A 239 -14.34 -14.84 9.54
N SER A 240 -13.71 -15.73 8.77
CA SER A 240 -14.15 -16.09 7.43
C SER A 240 -14.81 -17.48 7.36
N LEU A 241 -15.48 -17.77 6.26
CA LEU A 241 -15.98 -19.11 5.99
C LEU A 241 -14.80 -20.07 5.79
N ASN A 242 -14.86 -21.21 6.48
CA ASN A 242 -13.75 -22.19 6.48
C ASN A 242 -13.38 -22.67 5.06
N LEU A 243 -14.36 -22.86 4.18
CA LEU A 243 -14.11 -23.28 2.80
C LEU A 243 -13.33 -22.19 2.04
N VAL A 244 -13.72 -20.94 2.19
CA VAL A 244 -13.05 -19.79 1.54
C VAL A 244 -11.62 -19.62 2.07
N TYR A 245 -11.43 -19.70 3.39
CA TYR A 245 -10.10 -19.59 4.00
C TYR A 245 -9.15 -20.69 3.51
N LYS A 246 -9.63 -21.95 3.42
CA LYS A 246 -8.81 -23.07 2.94
C LYS A 246 -8.42 -22.96 1.47
N ASP A 247 -9.23 -22.28 0.69
CA ASP A 247 -9.02 -22.07 -0.75
C ASP A 247 -8.07 -20.89 -1.03
N THR A 248 -7.94 -19.97 -0.07
CA THR A 248 -7.12 -18.77 -0.19
C THR A 248 -5.70 -18.99 0.33
N LYS A 249 -4.69 -18.70 -0.48
CA LYS A 249 -3.27 -18.68 -0.06
C LYS A 249 -2.88 -17.32 0.50
N PHE A 250 -1.98 -17.33 1.48
CA PHE A 250 -1.38 -16.10 2.03
C PHE A 250 0.11 -16.08 1.74
N ARG A 251 0.59 -14.98 1.16
CA ARG A 251 2.01 -14.76 0.84
C ARG A 251 2.48 -13.41 1.35
N VAL A 252 3.75 -13.33 1.72
CA VAL A 252 4.43 -12.05 1.96
C VAL A 252 5.08 -11.60 0.66
N SER A 253 4.92 -10.33 0.32
CA SER A 253 5.60 -9.69 -0.80
C SER A 253 7.12 -9.86 -0.67
N LYS A 254 7.77 -10.23 -1.75
CA LYS A 254 9.24 -10.28 -1.85
C LYS A 254 9.80 -9.17 -2.74
N MET A 255 8.94 -8.32 -3.26
CA MET A 255 9.35 -7.21 -4.10
C MET A 255 9.99 -6.10 -3.27
N THR A 256 10.99 -5.46 -3.86
CA THR A 256 11.72 -4.34 -3.27
C THR A 256 10.88 -3.07 -3.20
N GLU A 257 11.45 -2.02 -2.60
CA GLU A 257 10.84 -0.68 -2.52
C GLU A 257 10.44 -0.12 -3.89
N ASN A 258 11.12 -0.55 -4.96
CA ASN A 258 10.83 -0.11 -6.33
C ASN A 258 9.66 -0.84 -7.00
N ALA A 259 8.91 -1.68 -6.29
CA ALA A 259 7.78 -2.42 -6.86
C ALA A 259 6.74 -1.53 -7.56
N ASN A 260 6.46 -0.34 -7.01
CA ASN A 260 5.56 0.63 -7.62
C ASN A 260 6.10 1.17 -8.96
N ALA A 261 7.40 1.43 -9.07
CA ALA A 261 8.02 1.86 -10.32
C ALA A 261 7.95 0.75 -11.39
N TRP A 262 8.23 -0.50 -11.00
CA TRP A 262 8.05 -1.65 -11.88
C TRP A 262 6.61 -1.82 -12.35
N GLY A 263 5.66 -1.74 -11.42
CA GLY A 263 4.23 -1.90 -11.72
C GLY A 263 3.72 -0.85 -12.71
N VAL A 264 4.03 0.43 -12.47
CA VAL A 264 3.59 1.49 -13.38
C VAL A 264 4.31 1.43 -14.72
N ALA A 265 5.57 1.00 -14.77
CA ALA A 265 6.29 0.78 -16.04
C ALA A 265 5.63 -0.34 -16.87
N MET A 266 5.22 -1.44 -16.23
CA MET A 266 4.48 -2.51 -16.90
C MET A 266 3.10 -2.07 -17.37
N LEU A 267 2.38 -1.28 -16.55
CA LEU A 267 1.06 -0.76 -16.92
C LEU A 267 1.13 0.17 -18.13
N ILE A 268 2.07 1.12 -18.16
CA ILE A 268 2.21 2.01 -19.33
C ILE A 268 2.68 1.26 -20.56
N ARG A 269 3.61 0.31 -20.41
CA ARG A 269 4.03 -0.56 -21.52
C ARG A 269 2.84 -1.27 -22.13
N ASN A 270 2.04 -1.94 -21.31
CA ASN A 270 0.89 -2.71 -21.80
C ASN A 270 -0.16 -1.80 -22.47
N LYS A 271 -0.40 -0.61 -21.91
CA LYS A 271 -1.30 0.38 -22.50
C LYS A 271 -0.81 0.89 -23.88
N ILE A 272 0.51 0.99 -24.07
CA ILE A 272 1.09 1.44 -25.34
C ILE A 272 1.06 0.35 -26.40
N ILE A 273 1.35 -0.91 -26.02
CA ILE A 273 1.39 -2.05 -26.96
C ILE A 273 0.03 -2.75 -27.13
N GLY A 274 -1.03 -2.28 -26.43
CA GLY A 274 -2.38 -2.80 -26.56
C GLY A 274 -2.61 -4.17 -25.92
N LEU A 275 -1.90 -4.48 -24.84
CA LEU A 275 -2.05 -5.69 -24.03
C LEU A 275 -2.90 -5.42 -22.78
#